data_7bda277d5dffefcfd73f8ee9d32385d5
#
_entry.id   7bda277d5dffefcfd73f8ee9d32385d5
#
_cell.length_a   1.000
_cell.length_b   1.000
_cell.length_c   1.000
_cell.angle_alpha   90.00
_cell.angle_beta   90.00
_cell.angle_gamma   90.00
#
_symmetry.space_group_name_H-M   'P 1'
#
loop_
_entity.id
_entity.type
_entity.pdbx_description
1 polymer ?
#
loop_
_entity_poly.entity_id
_entity_poly.type
_entity_poly.pdbx_seq_one_letter_code
_entity_poly.pdbx_strand_id
1 'polypeptide(L)'
;MAIEMNLPLEESPEGDETIYKLFDEKPDVEELEDGSAVVRMTENDGPEEDPQFYENLAAKIDPNTLDDLALKYLQLFEKDMEARKERDKQYEEGLKRSGLGNEAPGGATFQGASKAVHPVIAEACVDFASRCMKEIMPPDGPVGTKILGEVTEQKQNLAERKRDFMNWQCTEQIEELRDELEQLATQLPLGGSQYLKLWYDEQKKRPCAEFVPIDKILLPFSAPSFYTAQRCTEMQDISEEEFNRRIASNLYLDVTYTRASMEPEPTAAEKANEKIEGKKSSAENIDGERRVFHSYVNLTIEDDDKAGDLAPYILMIDEQSRQVVGLYRNWEEGDEQMQKLDWLIEFKFIPWRGAYAIGLPQLIGGLSAALTGALRALLDSAHINNSPTMLKLKGARITGQSVQVEPTQVAEIEGAPGVDDIKKIAMPFPFNPPSPVLFELLGWITNAAKGVVTTSEEKIADISNN
;
A
#
# COMPACT_ATOMS: atom_id res chain seq x y z
N MET A 1 -15.07 -8.93 7.65
CA MET A 1 -15.88 -9.52 6.56
C MET A 1 -15.80 -11.02 6.74
N ALA A 2 -16.91 -11.65 7.14
CA ALA A 2 -16.93 -13.09 7.35
C ALA A 2 -16.94 -13.76 5.96
N ILE A 3 -15.95 -14.58 5.69
CA ILE A 3 -15.95 -15.44 4.51
C ILE A 3 -16.91 -16.60 4.83
N GLU A 4 -18.10 -16.55 4.29
CA GLU A 4 -19.00 -17.70 4.27
C GLU A 4 -18.50 -18.69 3.22
N MET A 5 -17.78 -19.71 3.66
CA MET A 5 -17.63 -20.90 2.84
C MET A 5 -18.95 -21.68 2.88
N ASN A 6 -19.78 -21.50 1.87
CA ASN A 6 -20.92 -22.35 1.58
C ASN A 6 -20.39 -23.67 0.97
N LEU A 7 -20.14 -24.65 1.81
CA LEU A 7 -20.07 -26.04 1.34
C LEU A 7 -21.51 -26.54 1.21
N PRO A 8 -21.96 -27.03 0.04
CA PRO A 8 -23.26 -27.64 -0.12
C PRO A 8 -23.29 -28.92 0.68
N LEU A 9 -24.13 -28.94 1.73
CA LEU A 9 -24.54 -30.19 2.39
C LEU A 9 -25.54 -30.86 1.46
N GLU A 10 -25.08 -31.74 0.57
CA GLU A 10 -25.96 -32.78 0.02
C GLU A 10 -26.19 -33.83 1.11
N GLU A 11 -27.45 -33.96 1.53
CA GLU A 11 -27.91 -35.08 2.32
C GLU A 11 -27.77 -36.34 1.47
N SER A 12 -26.73 -37.14 1.67
CA SER A 12 -26.73 -38.52 1.18
C SER A 12 -27.45 -39.44 2.17
N PRO A 13 -28.38 -40.24 1.72
CA PRO A 13 -28.97 -41.25 2.58
C PRO A 13 -27.99 -42.43 2.72
N GLU A 14 -27.70 -42.79 3.95
CA GLU A 14 -26.89 -43.90 4.40
C GLU A 14 -25.39 -43.60 4.58
N GLY A 15 -25.04 -43.36 5.82
CA GLY A 15 -23.82 -43.68 6.53
C GLY A 15 -22.53 -43.64 5.75
N ASP A 16 -22.00 -42.46 5.49
CA ASP A 16 -20.65 -42.32 4.99
C ASP A 16 -19.65 -42.39 6.16
N GLU A 17 -19.14 -43.60 6.43
CA GLU A 17 -18.08 -43.86 7.42
C GLU A 17 -16.76 -43.14 7.08
N THR A 18 -16.65 -42.55 5.91
CA THR A 18 -15.41 -41.94 5.41
C THR A 18 -15.09 -40.60 6.09
N ILE A 19 -16.10 -39.81 6.48
CA ILE A 19 -15.88 -38.55 7.19
C ILE A 19 -15.42 -38.79 8.64
N TYR A 20 -15.81 -39.90 9.24
CA TYR A 20 -15.37 -40.25 10.60
C TYR A 20 -13.95 -40.82 10.65
N LYS A 21 -13.43 -41.38 9.55
CA LYS A 21 -12.06 -41.91 9.51
C LYS A 21 -10.99 -40.82 9.56
N LEU A 22 -11.27 -39.60 9.13
CA LEU A 22 -10.35 -38.48 9.21
C LEU A 22 -10.12 -37.95 10.64
N PHE A 23 -10.94 -38.39 11.62
CA PHE A 23 -10.87 -37.95 13.01
C PHE A 23 -10.80 -39.09 14.04
N ASP A 24 -10.80 -40.35 13.61
CA ASP A 24 -10.86 -41.54 14.49
C ASP A 24 -9.51 -42.25 14.64
N GLU A 25 -8.44 -41.78 14.00
CA GLU A 25 -7.12 -42.28 14.34
C GLU A 25 -6.72 -41.64 15.67
N LYS A 26 -6.82 -42.48 16.72
CA LYS A 26 -6.29 -42.12 18.03
C LYS A 26 -4.82 -41.81 17.85
N PRO A 27 -4.37 -40.62 18.33
CA PRO A 27 -2.97 -40.30 18.26
C PRO A 27 -2.17 -41.45 18.89
N ASP A 28 -1.12 -41.89 18.22
CA ASP A 28 -0.24 -42.94 18.71
C ASP A 28 0.48 -42.37 19.95
N VAL A 29 0.02 -42.78 21.12
CA VAL A 29 0.52 -42.31 22.40
C VAL A 29 1.46 -43.35 22.95
N GLU A 30 2.75 -43.14 22.80
CA GLU A 30 3.77 -43.92 23.50
C GLU A 30 3.92 -43.40 24.93
N GLU A 31 3.46 -44.15 25.91
CA GLU A 31 3.75 -43.88 27.33
C GLU A 31 5.18 -44.33 27.64
N LEU A 32 6.02 -43.40 28.06
CA LEU A 32 7.37 -43.64 28.53
C LEU A 32 7.36 -44.12 30.01
N GLU A 33 8.36 -44.94 30.40
CA GLU A 33 8.49 -45.49 31.77
C GLU A 33 8.56 -44.43 32.89
N ASP A 34 8.77 -43.18 32.56
CA ASP A 34 8.83 -42.02 33.48
C ASP A 34 7.45 -41.35 33.72
N GLY A 35 6.39 -41.87 33.11
CA GLY A 35 5.03 -41.32 33.19
C GLY A 35 4.78 -40.13 32.27
N SER A 36 5.68 -39.78 31.38
CA SER A 36 5.45 -38.84 30.29
C SER A 36 4.91 -39.57 29.04
N ALA A 37 4.05 -38.90 28.26
CA ALA A 37 3.51 -39.46 27.03
C ALA A 37 4.01 -38.65 25.84
N VAL A 38 4.58 -39.31 24.83
CA VAL A 38 4.90 -38.73 23.54
C VAL A 38 3.72 -38.96 22.61
N VAL A 39 3.02 -37.90 22.30
CA VAL A 39 1.96 -37.93 21.29
C VAL A 39 2.60 -37.70 19.93
N ARG A 40 2.73 -38.76 19.13
CA ARG A 40 3.06 -38.58 17.70
C ARG A 40 1.77 -38.19 17.00
N MET A 41 1.72 -36.94 16.54
CA MET A 41 0.72 -36.59 15.54
C MET A 41 1.18 -37.31 14.26
N THR A 42 0.37 -38.26 13.78
CA THR A 42 0.52 -38.81 12.44
C THR A 42 0.59 -37.63 11.47
N GLU A 43 1.66 -37.60 10.68
CA GLU A 43 1.72 -36.67 9.54
C GLU A 43 0.44 -36.90 8.76
N ASN A 44 -0.30 -35.83 8.51
CA ASN A 44 -1.53 -35.86 7.73
C ASN A 44 -1.17 -36.48 6.38
N ASP A 45 -1.57 -37.73 6.12
CA ASP A 45 -1.61 -38.26 4.79
C ASP A 45 -2.75 -37.57 4.01
N GLY A 46 -2.57 -36.25 3.80
CA GLY A 46 -3.25 -35.57 2.73
C GLY A 46 -2.91 -36.27 1.42
N PRO A 47 -3.74 -36.22 0.37
CA PRO A 47 -3.38 -36.79 -0.91
C PRO A 47 -1.95 -36.39 -1.24
N GLU A 48 -1.08 -37.38 -1.55
CA GLU A 48 0.31 -37.10 -1.91
C GLU A 48 0.29 -36.08 -3.07
N GLU A 49 0.62 -34.85 -2.77
CA GLU A 49 0.72 -33.79 -3.77
C GLU A 49 1.81 -34.19 -4.75
N ASP A 50 1.50 -34.23 -6.05
CA ASP A 50 2.50 -34.47 -7.08
C ASP A 50 3.48 -33.31 -7.10
N PRO A 51 4.72 -33.47 -6.63
CA PRO A 51 5.67 -32.34 -6.59
C PRO A 51 5.91 -31.75 -7.98
N GLN A 52 5.61 -32.47 -9.05
CA GLN A 52 5.70 -31.98 -10.42
C GLN A 52 4.56 -31.00 -10.79
N PHE A 53 3.46 -31.00 -10.03
CA PHE A 53 2.35 -30.09 -10.30
C PHE A 53 2.74 -28.62 -10.07
N TYR A 54 3.49 -28.33 -9.01
CA TYR A 54 3.92 -26.98 -8.63
C TYR A 54 5.30 -26.57 -9.18
N GLU A 55 5.88 -27.36 -10.09
CA GLU A 55 7.13 -27.03 -10.73
C GLU A 55 7.01 -25.85 -11.69
N ASN A 56 8.13 -25.17 -11.94
CA ASN A 56 8.22 -24.11 -12.93
C ASN A 56 8.05 -24.66 -14.36
N LEU A 57 6.87 -24.46 -14.95
CA LEU A 57 6.53 -24.92 -16.30
C LEU A 57 7.40 -24.28 -17.39
N ALA A 58 7.94 -23.09 -17.14
CA ALA A 58 8.76 -22.39 -18.11
C ALA A 58 10.02 -23.18 -18.53
N ALA A 59 10.46 -24.13 -17.69
CA ALA A 59 11.56 -25.04 -18.05
C ALA A 59 11.18 -26.09 -19.11
N LYS A 60 9.88 -26.35 -19.30
CA LYS A 60 9.35 -27.41 -20.18
C LYS A 60 8.78 -26.86 -21.49
N ILE A 61 8.49 -25.57 -21.57
CA ILE A 61 7.86 -24.89 -22.71
C ILE A 61 8.93 -24.41 -23.70
N ASP A 62 8.57 -24.39 -24.99
CA ASP A 62 9.45 -23.92 -26.05
C ASP A 62 9.86 -22.45 -25.82
N PRO A 63 11.17 -22.13 -25.90
CA PRO A 63 11.67 -20.77 -25.67
C PRO A 63 11.00 -19.67 -26.53
N ASN A 64 10.63 -20.00 -27.78
CA ASN A 64 9.94 -19.03 -28.63
C ASN A 64 8.55 -18.68 -28.10
N THR A 65 7.83 -19.66 -27.56
CA THR A 65 6.53 -19.43 -26.93
C THR A 65 6.66 -18.56 -25.68
N LEU A 66 7.70 -18.76 -24.87
CA LEU A 66 8.00 -17.92 -23.71
C LEU A 66 8.34 -16.50 -24.09
N ASP A 67 9.15 -16.29 -25.15
CA ASP A 67 9.50 -14.96 -25.65
C ASP A 67 8.26 -14.22 -26.17
N ASP A 68 7.36 -14.90 -26.89
CA ASP A 68 6.11 -14.32 -27.36
C ASP A 68 5.19 -13.95 -26.17
N LEU A 69 5.11 -14.78 -25.14
CA LEU A 69 4.38 -14.47 -23.91
C LEU A 69 4.97 -13.25 -23.20
N ALA A 70 6.30 -13.22 -23.02
CA ALA A 70 6.98 -12.10 -22.39
C ALA A 70 6.69 -10.80 -23.14
N LEU A 71 6.87 -10.79 -24.46
CA LEU A 71 6.63 -9.61 -25.29
C LEU A 71 5.17 -9.13 -25.20
N LYS A 72 4.21 -10.06 -25.29
CA LYS A 72 2.79 -9.76 -25.20
C LYS A 72 2.40 -9.13 -23.84
N TYR A 73 2.86 -9.73 -22.74
CA TYR A 73 2.49 -9.24 -21.41
C TYR A 73 3.23 -7.97 -21.01
N LEU A 74 4.46 -7.74 -21.45
CA LEU A 74 5.13 -6.44 -21.28
C LEU A 74 4.41 -5.33 -22.05
N GLN A 75 3.94 -5.58 -23.28
CA GLN A 75 3.13 -4.60 -24.02
C GLN A 75 1.77 -4.31 -23.33
N LEU A 76 1.14 -5.32 -22.73
CA LEU A 76 -0.08 -5.14 -21.97
C LEU A 76 0.18 -4.34 -20.69
N PHE A 77 1.28 -4.60 -20.02
CA PHE A 77 1.73 -3.84 -18.85
C PHE A 77 1.95 -2.35 -19.20
N GLU A 78 2.69 -2.05 -20.27
CA GLU A 78 2.90 -0.67 -20.73
C GLU A 78 1.57 0.05 -21.04
N LYS A 79 0.61 -0.63 -21.67
CA LYS A 79 -0.73 -0.08 -21.93
C LYS A 79 -1.52 0.20 -20.65
N ASP A 80 -1.46 -0.70 -19.69
CA ASP A 80 -2.17 -0.55 -18.41
C ASP A 80 -1.53 0.58 -17.58
N MET A 81 -0.21 0.72 -17.61
CA MET A 81 0.50 1.85 -16.99
C MET A 81 0.09 3.19 -17.60
N GLU A 82 0.05 3.30 -18.93
CA GLU A 82 -0.38 4.53 -19.59
C GLU A 82 -1.86 4.85 -19.30
N ALA A 83 -2.73 3.83 -19.26
CA ALA A 83 -4.14 4.02 -18.91
C ALA A 83 -4.34 4.49 -17.46
N ARG A 84 -3.44 4.11 -16.53
CA ARG A 84 -3.49 4.49 -15.12
C ARG A 84 -2.81 5.82 -14.81
N LYS A 85 -2.02 6.36 -15.71
CA LYS A 85 -1.14 7.52 -15.54
C LYS A 85 -1.77 8.74 -14.86
N GLU A 86 -2.99 9.12 -15.26
CA GLU A 86 -3.68 10.26 -14.63
C GLU A 86 -4.06 9.97 -13.16
N ARG A 87 -4.40 8.73 -12.83
CA ARG A 87 -4.65 8.32 -11.45
C ARG A 87 -3.36 8.35 -10.61
N ASP A 88 -2.27 7.84 -11.17
CA ASP A 88 -0.97 7.84 -10.49
C ASP A 88 -0.49 9.28 -10.22
N LYS A 89 -0.72 10.19 -11.15
CA LYS A 89 -0.47 11.62 -10.95
C LYS A 89 -1.34 12.21 -9.84
N GLN A 90 -2.63 11.85 -9.76
CA GLN A 90 -3.49 12.28 -8.66
C GLN A 90 -3.03 11.72 -7.31
N TYR A 91 -2.55 10.49 -7.29
CA TYR A 91 -1.98 9.86 -6.09
C TYR A 91 -0.69 10.56 -5.67
N GLU A 92 0.24 10.82 -6.59
CA GLU A 92 1.47 11.60 -6.35
C GLU A 92 1.16 13.00 -5.80
N GLU A 93 0.21 13.72 -6.40
CA GLU A 93 -0.24 15.01 -5.89
C GLU A 93 -0.86 14.89 -4.49
N GLY A 94 -1.58 13.82 -4.23
CA GLY A 94 -2.15 13.50 -2.92
C GLY A 94 -1.06 13.33 -1.85
N LEU A 95 -0.02 12.56 -2.16
CA LEU A 95 1.15 12.38 -1.29
C LEU A 95 1.82 13.73 -0.98
N LYS A 96 2.06 14.57 -1.98
CA LYS A 96 2.65 15.91 -1.82
C LYS A 96 1.77 16.85 -0.98
N ARG A 97 0.43 16.68 -1.02
CA ARG A 97 -0.54 17.49 -0.27
C ARG A 97 -0.88 16.92 1.10
N SER A 98 -0.40 15.72 1.40
CA SER A 98 -0.70 15.05 2.68
C SER A 98 -0.16 15.80 3.89
N GLY A 99 0.91 16.56 3.71
CA GLY A 99 1.66 17.18 4.80
C GLY A 99 2.69 16.24 5.44
N LEU A 100 2.87 15.08 4.88
CA LEU A 100 3.97 14.17 5.20
C LEU A 100 5.22 14.62 4.42
N GLY A 101 6.37 14.58 5.07
CA GLY A 101 7.63 15.03 4.46
C GLY A 101 7.80 16.55 4.43
N ASN A 102 8.93 17.00 3.90
CA ASN A 102 9.34 18.40 3.90
C ASN A 102 9.03 19.17 2.60
N GLU A 103 8.55 18.50 1.57
CA GLU A 103 8.26 19.12 0.28
C GLU A 103 6.79 19.57 0.18
N ALA A 104 6.63 20.87 -0.03
CA ALA A 104 5.33 21.45 -0.27
C ALA A 104 5.05 21.56 -1.77
N PRO A 105 3.87 21.14 -2.27
CA PRO A 105 3.49 21.38 -3.64
C PRO A 105 3.37 22.90 -3.91
N GLY A 106 3.89 23.33 -5.02
CA GLY A 106 3.88 24.72 -5.45
C GLY A 106 5.12 25.50 -5.03
N GLY A 107 5.63 26.31 -5.96
CA GLY A 107 6.76 27.19 -5.73
C GLY A 107 6.45 28.27 -4.69
N ALA A 108 7.47 28.80 -4.03
CA ALA A 108 7.36 29.98 -3.20
C ALA A 108 6.88 31.14 -4.07
N THR A 109 5.88 31.91 -3.62
CA THR A 109 5.36 33.08 -4.34
C THR A 109 6.40 34.19 -4.42
N PHE A 110 7.32 34.26 -3.45
CA PHE A 110 8.45 35.17 -3.40
C PHE A 110 9.59 34.54 -2.58
N GLN A 111 10.79 35.11 -2.67
CA GLN A 111 11.94 34.62 -1.91
C GLN A 111 11.71 34.78 -0.41
N GLY A 112 11.70 33.68 0.35
CA GLY A 112 11.39 33.70 1.80
C GLY A 112 9.92 33.42 2.15
N ALA A 113 9.05 33.14 1.14
CA ALA A 113 7.67 32.73 1.38
C ALA A 113 7.58 31.41 2.13
N SER A 114 6.52 31.25 2.92
CA SER A 114 6.25 30.04 3.68
C SER A 114 6.03 28.84 2.77
N LYS A 115 6.65 27.72 3.14
CA LYS A 115 6.47 26.40 2.50
C LYS A 115 5.60 25.45 3.33
N ALA A 116 4.97 25.95 4.40
CA ALA A 116 4.14 25.11 5.27
C ALA A 116 3.01 24.43 4.49
N VAL A 117 2.71 23.20 4.85
CA VAL A 117 1.56 22.42 4.35
C VAL A 117 0.64 22.13 5.53
N HIS A 118 -0.66 22.29 5.34
CA HIS A 118 -1.63 21.92 6.38
C HIS A 118 -1.83 20.40 6.39
N PRO A 119 -1.56 19.70 7.51
CA PRO A 119 -1.50 18.23 7.54
C PRO A 119 -2.87 17.55 7.67
N VAL A 120 -3.95 18.16 7.15
CA VAL A 120 -5.33 17.64 7.31
C VAL A 120 -5.51 16.22 6.75
N ILE A 121 -4.82 15.89 5.67
CA ILE A 121 -4.88 14.53 5.09
C ILE A 121 -4.09 13.55 5.97
N ALA A 122 -2.90 13.93 6.43
CA ALA A 122 -2.10 13.09 7.33
C ALA A 122 -2.82 12.82 8.65
N GLU A 123 -3.43 13.86 9.27
CA GLU A 123 -4.26 13.68 10.47
C GLU A 123 -5.39 12.67 10.24
N ALA A 124 -6.08 12.79 9.09
CA ALA A 124 -7.17 11.89 8.73
C ALA A 124 -6.69 10.44 8.54
N CYS A 125 -5.55 10.22 7.91
CA CYS A 125 -4.98 8.88 7.73
C CYS A 125 -4.62 8.22 9.06
N VAL A 126 -3.99 8.95 9.97
CA VAL A 126 -3.61 8.43 11.29
C VAL A 126 -4.86 8.14 12.14
N ASP A 127 -5.87 9.01 12.11
CA ASP A 127 -7.12 8.82 12.84
C ASP A 127 -7.87 7.58 12.31
N PHE A 128 -8.00 7.44 10.99
CA PHE A 128 -8.56 6.25 10.36
C PHE A 128 -7.82 4.97 10.76
N ALA A 129 -6.49 4.94 10.64
CA ALA A 129 -5.68 3.77 10.97
C ALA A 129 -5.87 3.36 12.44
N SER A 130 -5.86 4.33 13.36
CA SER A 130 -5.99 4.06 14.79
C SER A 130 -7.34 3.47 15.17
N ARG A 131 -8.43 3.84 14.48
CA ARG A 131 -9.76 3.27 14.66
C ARG A 131 -9.89 1.92 13.97
N CYS A 132 -9.42 1.82 12.74
CA CYS A 132 -9.44 0.61 11.93
C CYS A 132 -8.72 -0.55 12.66
N MET A 133 -7.54 -0.31 13.21
CA MET A 133 -6.77 -1.32 13.93
C MET A 133 -7.47 -1.82 15.20
N LYS A 134 -8.22 -0.97 15.91
CA LYS A 134 -9.00 -1.41 17.07
C LYS A 134 -10.15 -2.35 16.72
N GLU A 135 -10.74 -2.16 15.53
CA GLU A 135 -11.85 -3.00 15.04
C GLU A 135 -11.33 -4.30 14.40
N ILE A 136 -10.22 -4.23 13.62
CA ILE A 136 -9.68 -5.40 12.94
C ILE A 136 -8.88 -6.31 13.87
N MET A 137 -8.13 -5.74 14.83
CA MET A 137 -7.28 -6.48 15.76
C MET A 137 -7.68 -6.16 17.22
N PRO A 138 -8.90 -6.57 17.66
CA PRO A 138 -9.32 -6.38 19.04
C PRO A 138 -8.47 -7.22 19.99
N PRO A 139 -8.40 -6.88 21.29
CA PRO A 139 -7.61 -7.60 22.29
C PRO A 139 -7.97 -9.08 22.45
N ASP A 140 -9.22 -9.42 22.16
CA ASP A 140 -9.74 -10.79 22.25
C ASP A 140 -9.45 -11.63 20.99
N GLY A 141 -8.75 -11.07 20.02
CA GLY A 141 -8.42 -11.68 18.72
C GLY A 141 -9.41 -11.32 17.61
N PRO A 142 -8.94 -11.33 16.34
CA PRO A 142 -9.73 -10.87 15.17
C PRO A 142 -10.81 -11.86 14.73
N VAL A 143 -10.75 -13.13 15.15
CA VAL A 143 -11.60 -14.19 14.62
C VAL A 143 -12.70 -14.56 15.63
N GLY A 144 -13.94 -14.45 15.17
CA GLY A 144 -15.12 -14.99 15.85
C GLY A 144 -15.69 -16.17 15.07
N THR A 145 -16.20 -17.20 15.78
CA THR A 145 -16.84 -18.36 15.15
C THR A 145 -18.34 -18.33 15.39
N LYS A 146 -19.11 -18.69 14.34
CA LYS A 146 -20.57 -18.80 14.42
C LYS A 146 -20.98 -20.21 13.99
N ILE A 147 -21.77 -20.88 14.82
CA ILE A 147 -22.32 -22.21 14.50
C ILE A 147 -23.58 -22.03 13.65
N LEU A 148 -23.57 -22.65 12.47
CA LEU A 148 -24.76 -22.69 11.60
C LEU A 148 -25.54 -23.99 11.88
N GLY A 149 -26.88 -23.89 11.97
CA GLY A 149 -27.78 -24.99 12.26
C GLY A 149 -27.91 -25.32 13.76
N GLU A 150 -28.17 -26.61 14.08
CA GLU A 150 -28.35 -27.05 15.46
C GLU A 150 -27.07 -26.95 16.29
N VAL A 151 -27.17 -26.31 17.45
CA VAL A 151 -26.08 -26.14 18.40
C VAL A 151 -25.97 -27.39 19.26
N THR A 152 -24.90 -28.16 19.07
CA THR A 152 -24.55 -29.29 19.93
C THR A 152 -23.32 -28.96 20.75
N GLU A 153 -23.11 -29.59 21.88
CA GLU A 153 -21.93 -29.41 22.74
C GLU A 153 -20.62 -29.68 21.98
N GLN A 154 -20.62 -30.72 21.12
CA GLN A 154 -19.46 -31.05 20.28
C GLN A 154 -19.13 -29.93 19.27
N LYS A 155 -20.16 -29.36 18.62
CA LYS A 155 -19.97 -28.23 17.69
C LYS A 155 -19.51 -26.95 18.41
N GLN A 156 -19.95 -26.72 19.64
CA GLN A 156 -19.44 -25.60 20.44
C GLN A 156 -17.98 -25.76 20.78
N ASN A 157 -17.56 -26.92 21.29
CA ASN A 157 -16.16 -27.20 21.60
C ASN A 157 -15.27 -27.08 20.35
N LEU A 158 -15.74 -27.57 19.19
CA LEU A 158 -15.02 -27.44 17.94
C LEU A 158 -14.90 -25.98 17.49
N ALA A 159 -15.99 -25.21 17.60
CA ALA A 159 -16.00 -23.80 17.23
C ALA A 159 -15.05 -22.97 18.12
N GLU A 160 -15.00 -23.24 19.43
CA GLU A 160 -14.06 -22.59 20.35
C GLU A 160 -12.61 -22.93 20.00
N ARG A 161 -12.31 -24.21 19.76
CA ARG A 161 -10.95 -24.62 19.36
C ARG A 161 -10.51 -24.00 18.03
N LYS A 162 -11.41 -23.94 17.03
CA LYS A 162 -11.14 -23.26 15.76
C LYS A 162 -10.89 -21.77 15.95
N ARG A 163 -11.72 -21.09 16.76
CA ARG A 163 -11.52 -19.68 17.07
C ARG A 163 -10.16 -19.44 17.71
N ASP A 164 -9.84 -20.22 18.73
CA ASP A 164 -8.61 -20.03 19.49
C ASP A 164 -7.37 -20.32 18.64
N PHE A 165 -7.43 -21.35 17.78
CA PHE A 165 -6.36 -21.65 16.83
C PHE A 165 -6.17 -20.55 15.78
N MET A 166 -7.26 -20.09 15.16
CA MET A 166 -7.16 -19.02 14.15
C MET A 166 -6.71 -17.69 14.77
N ASN A 167 -7.14 -17.39 16.01
CA ASN A 167 -6.65 -16.21 16.71
C ASN A 167 -5.15 -16.32 17.00
N TRP A 168 -4.67 -17.48 17.46
CA TRP A 168 -3.26 -17.74 17.64
C TRP A 168 -2.47 -17.58 16.35
N GLN A 169 -2.99 -18.10 15.21
CA GLN A 169 -2.36 -17.87 13.91
C GLN A 169 -2.22 -16.40 13.57
N CYS A 170 -3.30 -15.63 13.73
CA CYS A 170 -3.31 -14.20 13.38
C CYS A 170 -2.49 -13.32 14.34
N THR A 171 -2.34 -13.72 15.62
CA THR A 171 -1.68 -12.88 16.63
C THR A 171 -0.26 -13.28 16.94
N GLU A 172 0.09 -14.56 16.75
CA GLU A 172 1.39 -15.11 17.16
C GLU A 172 2.13 -15.82 16.04
N GLN A 173 1.45 -16.62 15.20
CA GLN A 173 2.11 -17.38 14.16
C GLN A 173 2.52 -16.50 12.97
N ILE A 174 1.65 -15.57 12.55
CA ILE A 174 1.96 -14.57 11.53
C ILE A 174 2.47 -13.31 12.24
N GLU A 175 3.75 -13.31 12.57
CA GLU A 175 4.40 -12.26 13.38
C GLU A 175 4.24 -10.86 12.78
N GLU A 176 4.32 -10.76 11.45
CA GLU A 176 4.26 -9.52 10.69
C GLU A 176 2.84 -8.98 10.48
N LEU A 177 1.79 -9.80 10.62
CA LEU A 177 0.42 -9.43 10.21
C LEU A 177 -0.08 -8.11 10.80
N ARG A 178 0.24 -7.85 12.08
CA ARG A 178 -0.20 -6.63 12.74
C ARG A 178 0.44 -5.38 12.13
N ASP A 179 1.74 -5.43 11.91
CA ASP A 179 2.51 -4.30 11.37
C ASP A 179 2.11 -4.02 9.91
N GLU A 180 1.93 -5.08 9.12
CA GLU A 180 1.47 -4.99 7.74
C GLU A 180 0.04 -4.44 7.62
N LEU A 181 -0.85 -4.84 8.51
CA LEU A 181 -2.21 -4.28 8.60
C LEU A 181 -2.21 -2.80 9.05
N GLU A 182 -1.31 -2.40 9.94
CA GLU A 182 -1.19 -1.00 10.37
C GLU A 182 -0.67 -0.12 9.22
N GLN A 183 0.32 -0.58 8.46
CA GLN A 183 0.78 0.08 7.24
C GLN A 183 -0.35 0.19 6.21
N LEU A 184 -1.07 -0.90 5.96
CA LEU A 184 -2.21 -0.94 5.06
C LEU A 184 -3.28 0.07 5.50
N ALA A 185 -3.68 0.06 6.77
CA ALA A 185 -4.70 0.97 7.30
C ALA A 185 -4.28 2.45 7.20
N THR A 186 -2.99 2.75 7.38
CA THR A 186 -2.46 4.12 7.27
C THR A 186 -2.45 4.60 5.82
N GLN A 187 -2.13 3.73 4.87
CA GLN A 187 -2.02 4.09 3.45
C GLN A 187 -3.32 3.91 2.66
N LEU A 188 -4.30 3.15 3.19
CA LEU A 188 -5.57 2.90 2.52
C LEU A 188 -6.34 4.19 2.17
N PRO A 189 -6.46 5.19 3.06
CA PRO A 189 -7.12 6.44 2.73
C PRO A 189 -6.39 7.25 1.64
N LEU A 190 -5.07 7.15 1.56
CA LEU A 190 -4.27 7.84 0.53
C LEU A 190 -4.43 7.22 -0.85
N GLY A 191 -4.22 5.91 -0.94
CA GLY A 191 -4.25 5.17 -2.20
C GLY A 191 -5.65 4.85 -2.70
N GLY A 192 -6.64 4.79 -1.79
CA GLY A 192 -8.02 4.36 -2.07
C GLY A 192 -8.17 2.84 -2.16
N SER A 193 -7.29 2.14 -2.86
CA SER A 193 -7.15 0.67 -2.85
C SER A 193 -5.78 0.31 -2.32
N GLN A 194 -5.71 -0.73 -1.51
CA GLN A 194 -4.46 -1.32 -1.01
C GLN A 194 -4.62 -2.84 -0.95
N TYR A 195 -3.54 -3.56 -0.89
CA TYR A 195 -3.54 -5.01 -0.98
C TYR A 195 -2.75 -5.64 0.16
N LEU A 196 -3.17 -6.82 0.58
CA LEU A 196 -2.44 -7.69 1.49
C LEU A 196 -2.16 -8.99 0.74
N LYS A 197 -0.90 -9.40 0.69
CA LYS A 197 -0.48 -10.68 0.14
C LYS A 197 -0.35 -11.69 1.25
N LEU A 198 -0.89 -12.88 1.03
CA LEU A 198 -0.79 -14.00 1.97
C LEU A 198 -0.22 -15.19 1.24
N TRP A 199 0.78 -15.84 1.84
CA TRP A 199 1.36 -17.08 1.32
C TRP A 199 1.89 -17.94 2.46
N TYR A 200 2.13 -19.19 2.17
CA TYR A 200 2.82 -20.11 3.08
C TYR A 200 4.29 -20.16 2.72
N ASP A 201 5.16 -19.93 3.70
CA ASP A 201 6.61 -19.99 3.51
C ASP A 201 7.11 -21.35 3.99
N GLU A 202 7.56 -22.20 3.07
CA GLU A 202 8.04 -23.54 3.37
C GLU A 202 9.33 -23.57 4.20
N GLN A 203 10.15 -22.54 4.10
CA GLN A 203 11.39 -22.44 4.89
C GLN A 203 11.09 -22.07 6.34
N LYS A 204 10.15 -21.13 6.54
CA LYS A 204 9.68 -20.73 7.87
C LYS A 204 8.62 -21.66 8.43
N LYS A 205 8.03 -22.53 7.59
CA LYS A 205 6.92 -23.44 7.92
C LYS A 205 5.74 -22.72 8.59
N ARG A 206 5.39 -21.54 8.09
CA ARG A 206 4.30 -20.73 8.59
C ARG A 206 3.66 -19.87 7.50
N PRO A 207 2.40 -19.48 7.65
CA PRO A 207 1.83 -18.45 6.80
C PRO A 207 2.51 -17.11 7.06
N CYS A 208 2.68 -16.32 6.00
CA CYS A 208 3.28 -14.99 6.00
C CYS A 208 2.31 -13.99 5.38
N ALA A 209 2.40 -12.74 5.80
CA ALA A 209 1.63 -11.63 5.29
C ALA A 209 2.55 -10.48 4.88
N GLU A 210 2.19 -9.77 3.81
CA GLU A 210 2.94 -8.61 3.31
C GLU A 210 1.97 -7.57 2.78
N PHE A 211 2.16 -6.33 3.16
CA PHE A 211 1.44 -5.20 2.59
C PHE A 211 1.98 -4.86 1.21
N VAL A 212 1.09 -4.83 0.21
CA VAL A 212 1.45 -4.45 -1.15
C VAL A 212 0.73 -3.15 -1.51
N PRO A 213 1.47 -2.05 -1.66
CA PRO A 213 0.88 -0.75 -1.97
C PRO A 213 0.33 -0.70 -3.41
N ILE A 214 -0.64 0.20 -3.64
CA ILE A 214 -1.34 0.35 -4.93
C ILE A 214 -0.40 0.66 -6.10
N ASP A 215 0.71 1.34 -5.85
CA ASP A 215 1.70 1.66 -6.87
C ASP A 215 2.43 0.41 -7.39
N LYS A 216 2.53 -0.66 -6.60
CA LYS A 216 3.09 -1.95 -6.98
C LYS A 216 2.09 -2.90 -7.67
N ILE A 217 0.80 -2.62 -7.64
CA ILE A 217 -0.25 -3.45 -8.29
C ILE A 217 -0.82 -2.73 -9.50
N LEU A 218 -0.87 -3.41 -10.62
CA LEU A 218 -1.42 -2.91 -11.87
C LEU A 218 -2.57 -3.80 -12.36
N LEU A 219 -3.72 -3.17 -12.61
CA LEU A 219 -4.91 -3.79 -13.16
C LEU A 219 -5.30 -3.10 -14.46
N PRO A 220 -5.94 -3.80 -15.41
CA PRO A 220 -6.56 -3.16 -16.56
C PRO A 220 -7.56 -2.10 -16.06
N PHE A 221 -7.43 -0.87 -16.55
CA PHE A 221 -8.30 0.23 -16.09
C PHE A 221 -9.78 0.01 -16.42
N SER A 222 -10.08 -0.83 -17.40
CA SER A 222 -11.43 -1.25 -17.78
C SER A 222 -12.01 -2.35 -16.90
N ALA A 223 -11.24 -2.94 -15.97
CA ALA A 223 -11.70 -4.01 -15.11
C ALA A 223 -12.81 -3.51 -14.16
N PRO A 224 -13.95 -4.23 -14.06
CA PRO A 224 -15.04 -3.83 -13.17
C PRO A 224 -14.72 -4.06 -11.70
N SER A 225 -13.91 -5.05 -11.39
CA SER A 225 -13.43 -5.35 -10.03
C SER A 225 -12.06 -6.04 -10.06
N PHE A 226 -11.39 -6.07 -8.92
CA PHE A 226 -10.12 -6.79 -8.76
C PHE A 226 -10.28 -8.30 -9.04
N TYR A 227 -11.30 -8.93 -8.46
CA TYR A 227 -11.49 -10.39 -8.56
C TYR A 227 -11.90 -10.87 -9.95
N THR A 228 -12.54 -10.00 -10.75
CA THR A 228 -12.98 -10.31 -12.12
C THR A 228 -12.04 -9.77 -13.19
N ALA A 229 -10.93 -9.17 -12.78
CA ALA A 229 -9.93 -8.67 -13.70
C ALA A 229 -9.26 -9.83 -14.46
N GLN A 230 -9.11 -9.68 -15.78
CA GLN A 230 -8.47 -10.70 -16.62
C GLN A 230 -6.99 -10.90 -16.29
N ARG A 231 -6.36 -9.89 -15.71
CA ARG A 231 -4.97 -9.91 -15.27
C ARG A 231 -4.78 -8.97 -14.09
N CYS A 232 -3.86 -9.33 -13.24
CA CYS A 232 -3.34 -8.50 -12.16
C CYS A 232 -1.82 -8.63 -12.20
N THR A 233 -1.09 -7.54 -12.29
CA THR A 233 0.38 -7.56 -12.29
C THR A 233 0.89 -6.90 -11.03
N GLU A 234 1.67 -7.62 -10.26
CA GLU A 234 2.41 -7.18 -9.09
C GLU A 234 3.86 -6.88 -9.50
N MET A 235 4.38 -5.73 -9.16
CA MET A 235 5.78 -5.34 -9.36
C MET A 235 6.57 -5.62 -8.09
N GLN A 236 7.52 -6.54 -8.16
CA GLN A 236 8.42 -6.85 -7.04
C GLN A 236 9.83 -6.35 -7.36
N ASP A 237 10.37 -5.52 -6.48
CA ASP A 237 11.76 -5.12 -6.53
C ASP A 237 12.53 -6.02 -5.56
N ILE A 238 13.45 -6.79 -6.08
CA ILE A 238 14.26 -7.76 -5.33
C ILE A 238 15.74 -7.50 -5.55
N SER A 239 16.56 -7.82 -4.55
CA SER A 239 18.00 -7.72 -4.71
C SER A 239 18.54 -8.77 -5.68
N GLU A 240 19.68 -8.50 -6.32
CA GLU A 240 20.34 -9.45 -7.21
C GLU A 240 20.70 -10.76 -6.48
N GLU A 241 21.01 -10.68 -5.20
CA GLU A 241 21.33 -11.84 -4.37
C GLU A 241 20.07 -12.72 -4.15
N GLU A 242 18.92 -12.11 -3.87
CA GLU A 242 17.64 -12.81 -3.74
C GLU A 242 17.22 -13.43 -5.07
N PHE A 243 17.42 -12.73 -6.19
CA PHE A 243 17.14 -13.27 -7.51
C PHE A 243 17.97 -14.53 -7.81
N ASN A 244 19.28 -14.48 -7.52
CA ASN A 244 20.16 -15.63 -7.67
C ASN A 244 19.78 -16.79 -6.73
N ARG A 245 19.31 -16.51 -5.53
CA ARG A 245 18.80 -17.51 -4.60
C ARG A 245 17.55 -18.21 -5.15
N ARG A 246 16.65 -17.46 -5.77
CA ARG A 246 15.45 -18.03 -6.44
C ARG A 246 15.80 -18.87 -7.66
N ILE A 247 16.85 -18.54 -8.40
CA ILE A 247 17.39 -19.43 -9.46
C ILE A 247 17.95 -20.71 -8.84
N ALA A 248 18.75 -20.62 -7.80
CA ALA A 248 19.36 -21.77 -7.16
C ALA A 248 18.32 -22.73 -6.54
N SER A 249 17.16 -22.22 -6.13
CA SER A 249 16.03 -23.03 -5.64
C SER A 249 15.07 -23.52 -6.74
N ASN A 250 15.40 -23.32 -8.03
CA ASN A 250 14.57 -23.63 -9.20
C ASN A 250 13.21 -22.89 -9.25
N LEU A 251 13.05 -21.86 -8.46
CA LEU A 251 11.90 -20.95 -8.55
C LEU A 251 11.95 -20.10 -9.82
N TYR A 252 13.15 -19.65 -10.21
CA TYR A 252 13.34 -18.89 -11.43
C TYR A 252 14.23 -19.68 -12.40
N LEU A 253 13.98 -19.49 -13.70
CA LEU A 253 14.91 -19.93 -14.74
C LEU A 253 16.16 -19.07 -14.70
N ASP A 254 17.30 -19.69 -15.02
CA ASP A 254 18.54 -18.98 -15.26
C ASP A 254 18.44 -18.26 -16.60
N VAL A 255 18.23 -16.95 -16.51
CA VAL A 255 18.14 -16.07 -17.70
C VAL A 255 19.47 -15.42 -17.94
N THR A 256 19.90 -15.43 -19.20
CA THR A 256 21.17 -14.81 -19.60
C THR A 256 21.08 -13.29 -19.41
N TYR A 257 21.73 -12.80 -18.38
CA TYR A 257 21.73 -11.39 -18.02
C TYR A 257 23.00 -10.71 -18.54
N THR A 258 22.82 -9.70 -19.35
CA THR A 258 23.91 -8.77 -19.70
C THR A 258 23.74 -7.54 -18.82
N ARG A 259 24.62 -7.36 -17.85
CA ARG A 259 24.63 -6.29 -16.83
C ARG A 259 24.65 -4.84 -17.39
N ALA A 260 24.34 -4.63 -18.64
CA ALA A 260 24.37 -3.33 -19.29
C ALA A 260 23.03 -2.56 -19.18
N SER A 261 22.06 -3.06 -18.47
CA SER A 261 20.76 -2.43 -18.41
C SER A 261 20.56 -1.69 -17.11
N MET A 262 19.95 -0.55 -17.27
CA MET A 262 19.57 0.42 -16.28
C MET A 262 18.85 -0.21 -15.10
N GLU A 263 19.19 0.27 -13.91
CA GLU A 263 18.33 0.06 -12.73
C GLU A 263 16.88 0.42 -13.06
N PRO A 264 15.89 -0.28 -12.50
CA PRO A 264 14.49 0.04 -12.77
C PRO A 264 14.22 1.51 -12.41
N GLU A 265 13.64 2.26 -13.33
CA GLU A 265 13.30 3.66 -13.05
C GLU A 265 12.15 3.71 -12.03
N PRO A 266 12.35 4.35 -10.87
CA PRO A 266 11.30 4.50 -9.89
C PRO A 266 10.16 5.35 -10.46
N THR A 267 8.93 4.93 -10.23
CA THR A 267 7.72 5.66 -10.62
C THR A 267 7.62 7.02 -9.91
N ALA A 268 6.76 7.91 -10.38
CA ALA A 268 6.55 9.20 -9.75
C ALA A 268 6.01 9.08 -8.31
N ALA A 269 5.20 8.06 -8.04
CA ALA A 269 4.70 7.75 -6.72
C ALA A 269 5.80 7.20 -5.78
N GLU A 270 6.65 6.31 -6.27
CA GLU A 270 7.82 5.81 -5.53
C GLU A 270 8.76 6.97 -5.17
N LYS A 271 9.09 7.85 -6.12
CA LYS A 271 9.89 9.06 -5.86
C LYS A 271 9.26 9.99 -4.81
N ALA A 272 7.93 10.10 -4.78
CA ALA A 272 7.24 10.89 -3.77
C ALA A 272 7.30 10.24 -2.39
N ASN A 273 7.15 8.92 -2.29
CA ASN A 273 7.29 8.17 -1.06
C ASN A 273 8.73 8.20 -0.52
N GLU A 274 9.74 8.00 -1.37
CA GLU A 274 11.16 8.14 -0.99
C GLU A 274 11.48 9.49 -0.37
N LYS A 275 10.91 10.57 -0.90
CA LYS A 275 11.06 11.91 -0.33
C LYS A 275 10.39 12.06 1.02
N ILE A 276 9.23 11.43 1.23
CA ILE A 276 8.55 11.39 2.53
C ILE A 276 9.41 10.65 3.54
N GLU A 277 10.00 9.52 3.14
CA GLU A 277 10.91 8.71 3.96
C GLU A 277 12.28 9.36 4.16
N GLY A 278 12.62 10.40 3.40
CA GLY A 278 13.91 11.08 3.44
C GLY A 278 15.02 10.35 2.69
N LYS A 279 14.68 9.38 1.85
CA LYS A 279 15.64 8.72 0.96
C LYS A 279 16.12 9.69 -0.12
N LYS A 280 17.40 9.60 -0.49
CA LYS A 280 17.92 10.29 -1.67
C LYS A 280 17.66 9.40 -2.88
N SER A 281 16.89 9.88 -3.82
CA SER A 281 16.56 9.23 -5.10
C SER A 281 17.79 8.85 -5.98
N SER A 282 19.00 9.11 -5.55
CA SER A 282 20.25 8.82 -6.27
C SER A 282 21.26 8.05 -5.41
N ALA A 283 20.81 7.36 -4.36
CA ALA A 283 21.67 6.39 -3.73
C ALA A 283 21.87 5.25 -4.72
N GLU A 284 23.09 5.13 -5.29
CA GLU A 284 23.49 3.94 -6.03
C GLU A 284 23.17 2.74 -5.13
N ASN A 285 22.20 1.92 -5.54
CA ASN A 285 21.91 0.66 -4.87
C ASN A 285 23.12 -0.25 -5.06
N ILE A 286 23.93 -0.33 -4.03
CA ILE A 286 25.16 -1.15 -4.03
C ILE A 286 24.81 -2.62 -4.26
N ASP A 287 23.61 -3.03 -3.83
CA ASP A 287 23.15 -4.42 -3.87
C ASP A 287 22.49 -4.81 -5.21
N GLY A 288 22.29 -3.86 -6.11
CA GLY A 288 21.54 -4.05 -7.36
C GLY A 288 20.07 -4.37 -7.10
N GLU A 289 19.18 -3.70 -7.79
CA GLU A 289 17.74 -4.02 -7.74
C GLU A 289 17.29 -4.55 -9.08
N ARG A 290 16.48 -5.61 -9.03
CA ARG A 290 15.80 -6.18 -10.20
C ARG A 290 14.32 -6.10 -9.99
N ARG A 291 13.60 -5.68 -11.01
CA ARG A 291 12.15 -5.66 -11.00
C ARG A 291 11.61 -6.88 -11.73
N VAL A 292 10.81 -7.67 -11.02
CA VAL A 292 10.13 -8.84 -11.57
C VAL A 292 8.62 -8.58 -11.52
N PHE A 293 7.97 -8.78 -12.67
CA PHE A 293 6.53 -8.68 -12.80
C PHE A 293 5.89 -10.03 -12.54
N HIS A 294 5.10 -10.13 -11.48
CA HIS A 294 4.26 -11.30 -11.20
C HIS A 294 2.87 -11.03 -11.75
N SER A 295 2.55 -11.64 -12.87
CA SER A 295 1.26 -11.46 -13.54
C SER A 295 0.36 -12.65 -13.29
N TYR A 296 -0.73 -12.43 -12.53
CA TYR A 296 -1.80 -13.39 -12.30
C TYR A 296 -2.78 -13.31 -13.47
N VAL A 297 -2.77 -14.32 -14.35
CA VAL A 297 -3.44 -14.28 -15.65
C VAL A 297 -4.08 -15.59 -16.01
N ASN A 298 -5.10 -15.55 -16.86
CA ASN A 298 -5.64 -16.76 -17.48
C ASN A 298 -4.98 -16.96 -18.84
N LEU A 299 -4.36 -18.11 -19.04
CA LEU A 299 -3.63 -18.50 -20.25
C LEU A 299 -4.15 -19.81 -20.80
N THR A 300 -3.96 -20.02 -22.10
CA THR A 300 -4.03 -21.30 -22.76
C THR A 300 -2.60 -21.73 -23.10
N ILE A 301 -2.16 -22.84 -22.55
CA ILE A 301 -0.82 -23.39 -22.77
C ILE A 301 -1.00 -24.78 -23.34
N GLU A 302 -0.63 -24.97 -24.60
CA GLU A 302 -0.83 -26.24 -25.33
C GLU A 302 0.03 -27.38 -24.76
N ASP A 303 1.15 -27.04 -24.13
CA ASP A 303 2.11 -28.02 -23.57
C ASP A 303 1.76 -28.44 -22.12
N ASP A 304 0.65 -27.96 -21.54
CA ASP A 304 0.22 -28.33 -20.20
C ASP A 304 -0.92 -29.35 -20.23
N ASP A 305 -0.59 -30.62 -20.09
CA ASP A 305 -1.54 -31.75 -20.12
C ASP A 305 -2.56 -31.71 -18.94
N LYS A 306 -2.27 -30.96 -17.87
CA LYS A 306 -3.13 -30.87 -16.68
C LYS A 306 -4.10 -29.69 -16.74
N ALA A 307 -4.00 -28.83 -17.76
CA ALA A 307 -4.84 -27.65 -17.94
C ALA A 307 -5.86 -27.85 -19.08
N GLY A 308 -6.98 -27.14 -18.96
CA GLY A 308 -7.96 -27.02 -20.04
C GLY A 308 -7.59 -25.90 -21.03
N ASP A 309 -8.58 -25.51 -21.86
CA ASP A 309 -8.38 -24.44 -22.86
C ASP A 309 -7.98 -23.10 -22.26
N LEU A 310 -8.40 -22.79 -21.03
CA LEU A 310 -8.08 -21.55 -20.32
C LEU A 310 -7.95 -21.82 -18.84
N ALA A 311 -6.76 -21.68 -18.30
CA ALA A 311 -6.48 -21.90 -16.88
C ALA A 311 -5.75 -20.70 -16.23
N PRO A 312 -5.86 -20.51 -14.90
CA PRO A 312 -5.16 -19.47 -14.19
C PRO A 312 -3.69 -19.83 -13.97
N TYR A 313 -2.80 -18.90 -14.31
CA TYR A 313 -1.36 -19.03 -14.13
C TYR A 313 -0.76 -17.80 -13.46
N ILE A 314 0.42 -17.98 -12.87
CA ILE A 314 1.31 -16.92 -12.42
C ILE A 314 2.47 -16.87 -13.41
N LEU A 315 2.50 -15.81 -14.22
CA LEU A 315 3.57 -15.54 -15.18
C LEU A 315 4.55 -14.54 -14.58
N MET A 316 5.79 -14.92 -14.44
CA MET A 316 6.86 -14.09 -13.88
C MET A 316 7.81 -13.65 -14.98
N ILE A 317 7.99 -12.33 -15.14
CA ILE A 317 8.83 -11.73 -16.18
C ILE A 317 9.82 -10.79 -15.52
N ASP A 318 11.09 -10.96 -15.83
CA ASP A 318 12.14 -10.02 -15.43
C ASP A 318 12.14 -8.80 -16.38
N GLU A 319 12.02 -7.59 -15.81
CA GLU A 319 11.96 -6.35 -16.59
C GLU A 319 13.24 -6.11 -17.41
N GLN A 320 14.39 -6.43 -16.82
CA GLN A 320 15.68 -6.10 -17.40
C GLN A 320 16.06 -7.02 -18.57
N SER A 321 15.88 -8.35 -18.40
CA SER A 321 16.14 -9.31 -19.48
C SER A 321 14.97 -9.42 -20.46
N ARG A 322 13.77 -8.98 -20.07
CA ARG A 322 12.49 -9.14 -20.79
C ARG A 322 12.14 -10.59 -21.08
N GLN A 323 12.61 -11.50 -20.24
CA GLN A 323 12.38 -12.94 -20.37
C GLN A 323 11.45 -13.45 -19.28
N VAL A 324 10.75 -14.54 -19.59
CA VAL A 324 9.97 -15.26 -18.57
C VAL A 324 10.94 -16.01 -17.67
N VAL A 325 10.90 -15.70 -16.38
CA VAL A 325 11.70 -16.39 -15.35
C VAL A 325 10.91 -17.50 -14.65
N GLY A 326 9.59 -17.44 -14.71
CA GLY A 326 8.74 -18.46 -14.10
C GLY A 326 7.33 -18.49 -14.68
N LEU A 327 6.75 -19.68 -14.70
CA LEU A 327 5.37 -19.91 -15.06
C LEU A 327 4.82 -21.03 -14.18
N TYR A 328 3.82 -20.70 -13.36
CA TYR A 328 3.24 -21.59 -12.37
C TYR A 328 1.74 -21.73 -12.53
N ARG A 329 1.21 -22.90 -12.26
CA ARG A 329 -0.23 -23.11 -12.13
C ARG A 329 -0.75 -22.39 -10.89
N ASN A 330 -1.91 -21.75 -11.01
CA ASN A 330 -2.51 -20.96 -9.94
C ASN A 330 -3.85 -21.55 -9.47
N TRP A 331 -3.87 -22.88 -9.27
CA TRP A 331 -4.99 -23.63 -8.70
C TRP A 331 -4.47 -24.82 -7.91
N GLU A 332 -5.30 -25.43 -7.08
CA GLU A 332 -4.95 -26.61 -6.30
C GLU A 332 -4.93 -27.87 -7.17
N GLU A 333 -4.01 -28.78 -6.88
CA GLU A 333 -3.98 -30.07 -7.53
C GLU A 333 -5.27 -30.87 -7.22
N GLY A 334 -5.88 -31.46 -8.25
CA GLY A 334 -7.13 -32.19 -8.11
C GLY A 334 -8.41 -31.33 -8.22
N ASP A 335 -8.29 -30.00 -8.32
CA ASP A 335 -9.43 -29.15 -8.62
C ASP A 335 -9.78 -29.21 -10.11
N GLU A 336 -10.85 -29.95 -10.45
CA GLU A 336 -11.35 -30.06 -11.83
C GLU A 336 -11.86 -28.72 -12.40
N GLN A 337 -12.22 -27.78 -11.55
CA GLN A 337 -12.71 -26.47 -11.94
C GLN A 337 -11.60 -25.44 -12.13
N MET A 338 -10.37 -25.78 -11.75
CA MET A 338 -9.19 -24.91 -11.81
C MET A 338 -9.47 -23.52 -11.20
N GLN A 339 -10.02 -23.49 -9.99
CA GLN A 339 -10.34 -22.24 -9.32
C GLN A 339 -9.04 -21.50 -8.96
N LYS A 340 -8.99 -20.24 -9.37
CA LYS A 340 -7.85 -19.37 -9.12
C LYS A 340 -7.60 -19.22 -7.62
N LEU A 341 -6.37 -19.47 -7.19
CA LEU A 341 -5.92 -19.15 -5.84
C LEU A 341 -5.71 -17.63 -5.70
N ASP A 342 -6.31 -17.05 -4.66
CA ASP A 342 -6.21 -15.62 -4.39
C ASP A 342 -5.08 -15.33 -3.39
N TRP A 343 -3.92 -14.97 -3.92
CA TRP A 343 -2.75 -14.56 -3.14
C TRP A 343 -2.83 -13.14 -2.59
N LEU A 344 -3.62 -12.30 -3.26
CA LEU A 344 -3.79 -10.88 -2.94
C LEU A 344 -5.22 -10.62 -2.49
N ILE A 345 -5.37 -9.93 -1.37
CA ILE A 345 -6.66 -9.49 -0.84
C ILE A 345 -6.75 -7.99 -1.01
N GLU A 346 -7.80 -7.52 -1.70
CA GLU A 346 -8.03 -6.09 -1.93
C GLU A 346 -8.80 -5.45 -0.78
N PHE A 347 -8.31 -4.29 -0.33
CA PHE A 347 -8.99 -3.40 0.60
C PHE A 347 -9.34 -2.09 -0.10
N LYS A 348 -10.59 -1.65 0.02
CA LYS A 348 -11.11 -0.43 -0.60
C LYS A 348 -11.52 0.59 0.45
N PHE A 349 -11.01 1.83 0.32
CA PHE A 349 -11.45 2.93 1.18
C PHE A 349 -12.87 3.36 0.81
N ILE A 350 -13.08 3.87 -0.41
CA ILE A 350 -14.42 4.15 -0.93
C ILE A 350 -14.59 3.43 -2.26
N PRO A 351 -15.40 2.36 -2.32
CA PRO A 351 -15.67 1.65 -3.55
C PRO A 351 -16.32 2.59 -4.57
N TRP A 352 -15.89 2.51 -5.82
CA TRP A 352 -16.46 3.25 -6.94
C TRP A 352 -16.80 2.32 -8.10
N ARG A 353 -16.88 2.82 -9.32
CA ARG A 353 -17.38 2.06 -10.49
C ARG A 353 -16.39 1.06 -11.09
N GLY A 354 -15.11 1.13 -10.76
CA GLY A 354 -14.08 0.29 -11.34
C GLY A 354 -13.35 -0.55 -10.30
N ALA A 355 -12.29 -1.20 -10.74
CA ALA A 355 -11.40 -1.96 -9.86
C ALA A 355 -10.74 -1.05 -8.82
N TYR A 356 -10.43 0.20 -9.20
CA TYR A 356 -9.78 1.14 -8.30
C TYR A 356 -10.79 1.94 -7.45
N ALA A 357 -10.56 2.03 -6.16
CA ALA A 357 -11.36 2.82 -5.22
C ALA A 357 -10.90 4.29 -5.15
N ILE A 358 -11.71 5.13 -4.55
CA ILE A 358 -11.43 6.55 -4.32
C ILE A 358 -10.79 6.73 -2.94
N GLY A 359 -9.72 7.53 -2.88
CA GLY A 359 -9.05 7.92 -1.63
C GLY A 359 -9.37 9.35 -1.19
N LEU A 360 -8.79 9.76 -0.06
CA LEU A 360 -8.89 11.12 0.47
C LEU A 360 -8.38 12.21 -0.50
N PRO A 361 -7.30 12.00 -1.27
CA PRO A 361 -6.85 13.00 -2.22
C PRO A 361 -7.92 13.45 -3.21
N GLN A 362 -8.75 12.53 -3.69
CA GLN A 362 -9.85 12.85 -4.59
C GLN A 362 -11.03 13.52 -3.87
N LEU A 363 -11.27 13.20 -2.59
CA LEU A 363 -12.38 13.75 -1.81
C LEU A 363 -12.10 15.15 -1.27
N ILE A 364 -10.97 15.31 -0.60
CA ILE A 364 -10.64 16.53 0.14
C ILE A 364 -9.38 17.24 -0.37
N GLY A 365 -8.78 16.79 -1.47
CA GLY A 365 -7.55 17.37 -2.00
C GLY A 365 -7.68 18.85 -2.37
N GLY A 366 -8.86 19.27 -2.85
CA GLY A 366 -9.17 20.68 -3.11
C GLY A 366 -9.24 21.50 -1.82
N LEU A 367 -9.86 20.96 -0.76
CA LEU A 367 -9.93 21.60 0.55
C LEU A 367 -8.54 21.68 1.21
N SER A 368 -7.74 20.63 1.11
CA SER A 368 -6.35 20.61 1.59
C SER A 368 -5.49 21.68 0.90
N ALA A 369 -5.65 21.84 -0.41
CA ALA A 369 -4.96 22.89 -1.15
C ALA A 369 -5.37 24.30 -0.70
N ALA A 370 -6.66 24.54 -0.49
CA ALA A 370 -7.19 25.80 0.02
C ALA A 370 -6.69 26.09 1.45
N LEU A 371 -6.68 25.10 2.34
CA LEU A 371 -6.14 25.21 3.70
C LEU A 371 -4.66 25.58 3.69
N THR A 372 -3.87 24.89 2.87
CA THR A 372 -2.44 25.16 2.72
C THR A 372 -2.20 26.58 2.19
N GLY A 373 -2.98 27.02 1.20
CA GLY A 373 -2.92 28.36 0.65
C GLY A 373 -3.26 29.44 1.69
N ALA A 374 -4.33 29.23 2.47
CA ALA A 374 -4.73 30.14 3.55
C ALA A 374 -3.68 30.21 4.67
N LEU A 375 -3.13 29.03 5.08
CA LEU A 375 -2.08 28.96 6.09
C LEU A 375 -0.82 29.73 5.65
N ARG A 376 -0.37 29.51 4.41
CA ARG A 376 0.78 30.21 3.82
C ARG A 376 0.55 31.71 3.77
N ALA A 377 -0.63 32.18 3.31
CA ALA A 377 -0.97 33.57 3.26
C ALA A 377 -0.96 34.23 4.64
N LEU A 378 -1.45 33.56 5.69
CA LEU A 378 -1.37 34.02 7.08
C LEU A 378 0.07 34.10 7.56
N LEU A 379 0.88 33.08 7.35
CA LEU A 379 2.28 33.02 7.76
C LEU A 379 3.12 34.12 7.03
N ASP A 380 2.92 34.24 5.72
CA ASP A 380 3.61 35.22 4.90
C ASP A 380 3.23 36.66 5.31
N SER A 381 1.94 36.92 5.53
CA SER A 381 1.47 38.21 6.03
C SER A 381 2.07 38.53 7.41
N ALA A 382 2.09 37.55 8.32
CA ALA A 382 2.70 37.73 9.64
C ALA A 382 4.22 37.95 9.53
N HIS A 383 4.91 37.23 8.67
CA HIS A 383 6.35 37.38 8.44
C HIS A 383 6.68 38.78 7.87
N ILE A 384 5.94 39.22 6.85
CA ILE A 384 6.12 40.52 6.24
C ILE A 384 5.85 41.65 7.26
N ASN A 385 4.78 41.55 8.05
CA ASN A 385 4.44 42.55 9.07
C ASN A 385 5.48 42.62 10.20
N ASN A 386 6.11 41.52 10.55
CA ASN A 386 7.15 41.44 11.57
C ASN A 386 8.56 41.79 11.02
N SER A 387 8.71 41.91 9.70
CA SER A 387 9.98 42.26 9.07
C SER A 387 10.07 43.78 8.96
N PRO A 388 11.12 44.44 9.50
CA PRO A 388 11.26 45.90 9.44
C PRO A 388 11.61 46.34 8.01
N THR A 389 10.60 46.60 7.20
CA THR A 389 10.74 47.10 5.84
C THR A 389 10.45 48.58 5.82
N MET A 390 11.35 49.40 5.26
CA MET A 390 11.19 50.85 5.18
C MET A 390 11.25 51.33 3.73
N LEU A 391 10.42 52.31 3.41
CA LEU A 391 10.50 53.10 2.18
C LEU A 391 11.46 54.24 2.38
N LYS A 392 12.43 54.39 1.48
CA LYS A 392 13.43 55.45 1.47
C LYS A 392 13.20 56.39 0.31
N LEU A 393 13.27 57.69 0.56
CA LEU A 393 13.22 58.67 -0.52
C LEU A 393 14.51 58.62 -1.37
N LYS A 394 14.37 58.56 -2.71
CA LYS A 394 15.50 58.53 -3.64
C LYS A 394 16.26 59.88 -3.55
N GLY A 395 17.52 59.84 -3.14
CA GLY A 395 18.37 61.05 -2.98
C GLY A 395 18.78 61.35 -1.54
N ALA A 396 18.17 60.71 -0.53
CA ALA A 396 18.69 60.78 0.83
C ALA A 396 19.96 59.91 0.93
N ARG A 397 21.09 60.48 1.31
CA ARG A 397 22.33 59.77 1.60
C ARG A 397 22.18 59.08 2.94
N ILE A 398 21.97 57.76 2.94
CA ILE A 398 22.22 56.90 4.10
C ILE A 398 23.60 56.30 3.87
N THR A 399 24.52 56.67 4.73
CA THR A 399 25.90 56.17 4.71
C THR A 399 25.87 54.75 5.28
N GLY A 400 25.95 53.76 4.39
CA GLY A 400 25.99 52.33 4.78
C GLY A 400 25.31 51.47 3.75
N GLN A 401 26.00 50.44 3.29
CA GLN A 401 25.44 49.33 2.50
C GLN A 401 24.37 48.62 3.35
N SER A 402 23.20 48.37 2.79
CA SER A 402 22.10 47.53 3.31
C SER A 402 22.14 47.32 4.84
N VAL A 403 21.51 48.24 5.59
CA VAL A 403 21.42 48.10 7.05
C VAL A 403 20.42 47.02 7.36
N GLN A 404 20.90 45.82 7.60
CA GLN A 404 20.17 44.87 8.41
C GLN A 404 20.27 45.35 9.85
N VAL A 405 19.22 46.05 10.34
CA VAL A 405 19.13 46.47 11.75
C VAL A 405 18.71 45.25 12.54
N GLU A 406 19.60 44.73 13.34
CA GLU A 406 19.25 43.73 14.34
C GLU A 406 18.26 44.32 15.35
N PRO A 407 17.34 43.57 15.95
CA PRO A 407 16.23 44.06 16.76
C PRO A 407 16.60 44.93 17.98
N THR A 408 17.86 45.06 18.28
CA THR A 408 18.38 45.84 19.43
C THR A 408 19.37 46.97 19.05
N GLN A 409 19.61 47.17 17.76
CA GLN A 409 20.57 48.18 17.31
C GLN A 409 19.87 49.51 16.96
N VAL A 410 20.45 50.59 17.40
CA VAL A 410 20.05 51.95 17.02
C VAL A 410 20.78 52.33 15.73
N ALA A 411 20.05 52.48 14.64
CA ALA A 411 20.62 52.94 13.39
C ALA A 411 20.68 54.48 13.36
N GLU A 412 21.87 55.06 13.21
CA GLU A 412 22.05 56.49 12.99
C GLU A 412 21.78 56.83 11.52
N ILE A 413 20.91 57.84 11.29
CA ILE A 413 20.56 58.34 9.97
C ILE A 413 21.06 59.77 9.87
N GLU A 414 21.98 60.05 8.93
CA GLU A 414 22.37 61.40 8.61
C GLU A 414 21.22 62.18 7.90
N GLY A 415 20.69 63.18 8.52
CA GLY A 415 19.65 64.03 7.98
C GLY A 415 20.16 64.91 6.82
N ALA A 416 19.43 64.98 5.72
CA ALA A 416 19.70 66.01 4.70
C ALA A 416 19.38 67.42 5.24
N PRO A 417 20.17 68.42 4.84
CA PRO A 417 19.92 69.79 5.29
C PRO A 417 18.49 70.26 4.94
N GLY A 418 17.70 70.60 5.98
CA GLY A 418 16.34 71.10 5.81
C GLY A 418 15.22 70.12 6.04
N VAL A 419 15.50 68.94 6.58
CA VAL A 419 14.47 67.95 6.93
C VAL A 419 14.45 67.77 8.45
N ASP A 420 13.42 68.31 9.08
CA ASP A 420 13.25 68.28 10.53
C ASP A 420 12.55 66.99 11.07
N ASP A 421 12.09 66.13 10.21
CA ASP A 421 11.35 64.94 10.63
C ASP A 421 11.83 63.71 9.88
N ILE A 422 12.25 62.68 10.61
CA ILE A 422 12.72 61.34 10.07
C ILE A 422 11.63 60.69 9.25
N LYS A 423 10.37 60.88 9.59
CA LYS A 423 9.22 60.32 8.85
C LYS A 423 9.10 60.82 7.41
N LYS A 424 9.74 61.96 7.08
CA LYS A 424 9.79 62.48 5.71
C LYS A 424 10.86 61.83 4.85
N ILE A 425 11.83 61.20 5.48
CA ILE A 425 12.96 60.54 4.80
C ILE A 425 12.73 59.05 4.68
N ALA A 426 12.23 58.42 5.74
CA ALA A 426 11.98 56.99 5.82
C ALA A 426 10.62 56.75 6.49
N MET A 427 9.78 55.96 5.86
CA MET A 427 8.46 55.55 6.36
C MET A 427 8.39 54.01 6.38
N PRO A 428 7.88 53.43 7.47
CA PRO A 428 7.62 52.00 7.46
C PRO A 428 6.64 51.68 6.33
N PHE A 429 6.88 50.58 5.66
CA PHE A 429 6.00 50.15 4.57
C PHE A 429 4.60 49.87 5.15
N PRO A 430 3.51 50.39 4.58
CA PRO A 430 2.17 50.24 5.10
C PRO A 430 1.62 48.83 4.74
N PHE A 431 2.13 47.82 5.40
CA PHE A 431 1.54 46.49 5.27
C PHE A 431 0.28 46.37 6.13
N ASN A 432 -0.74 45.75 5.59
CA ASN A 432 -1.95 45.43 6.34
C ASN A 432 -1.71 44.21 7.23
N PRO A 433 -2.20 44.20 8.47
CA PRO A 433 -2.14 43.02 9.32
C PRO A 433 -2.90 41.84 8.68
N PRO A 434 -2.59 40.57 9.05
CA PRO A 434 -3.31 39.42 8.58
C PRO A 434 -4.82 39.56 8.78
N SER A 435 -5.62 39.26 7.77
CA SER A 435 -7.07 39.38 7.84
C SER A 435 -7.67 38.40 8.83
N PRO A 436 -8.47 38.82 9.83
CA PRO A 436 -9.19 37.92 10.72
C PRO A 436 -10.12 36.95 9.96
N VAL A 437 -10.69 37.44 8.84
CA VAL A 437 -11.56 36.63 7.97
C VAL A 437 -10.82 35.40 7.39
N LEU A 438 -9.52 35.56 7.11
CA LEU A 438 -8.72 34.44 6.60
C LEU A 438 -8.52 33.35 7.68
N PHE A 439 -8.41 33.77 8.93
CA PHE A 439 -8.32 32.84 10.06
C PHE A 439 -9.65 32.12 10.32
N GLU A 440 -10.77 32.80 10.25
CA GLU A 440 -12.10 32.19 10.35
C GLU A 440 -12.35 31.23 9.19
N LEU A 441 -11.96 31.58 7.96
CA LEU A 441 -12.04 30.73 6.77
C LEU A 441 -11.22 29.45 6.95
N LEU A 442 -10.00 29.54 7.48
CA LEU A 442 -9.15 28.39 7.79
C LEU A 442 -9.86 27.44 8.75
N GLY A 443 -10.45 27.94 9.83
CA GLY A 443 -11.23 27.15 10.79
C GLY A 443 -12.45 26.47 10.16
N TRP A 444 -13.19 27.19 9.31
CA TRP A 444 -14.35 26.64 8.61
C TRP A 444 -13.96 25.53 7.63
N ILE A 445 -12.93 25.73 6.80
CA ILE A 445 -12.47 24.72 5.85
C ILE A 445 -11.91 23.49 6.59
N THR A 446 -11.20 23.68 7.70
CA THR A 446 -10.70 22.57 8.54
C THR A 446 -11.84 21.72 9.07
N ASN A 447 -12.89 22.35 9.59
CA ASN A 447 -14.08 21.65 10.07
C ASN A 447 -14.83 20.94 8.93
N ALA A 448 -14.92 21.56 7.76
CA ALA A 448 -15.53 20.93 6.59
C ALA A 448 -14.74 19.69 6.14
N ALA A 449 -13.41 19.76 6.11
CA ALA A 449 -12.55 18.61 5.76
C ALA A 449 -12.70 17.47 6.79
N LYS A 450 -12.66 17.78 8.09
CA LYS A 450 -12.89 16.80 9.16
C LYS A 450 -14.28 16.17 9.09
N GLY A 451 -15.32 16.96 8.76
CA GLY A 451 -16.67 16.44 8.57
C GLY A 451 -16.79 15.39 7.46
N VAL A 452 -16.11 15.57 6.34
CA VAL A 452 -16.08 14.60 5.25
C VAL A 452 -15.41 13.29 5.69
N VAL A 453 -14.31 13.38 6.42
CA VAL A 453 -13.58 12.22 6.96
C VAL A 453 -14.45 11.45 7.95
N THR A 454 -15.02 12.12 8.94
CA THR A 454 -15.88 11.49 9.97
C THR A 454 -17.08 10.76 9.36
N THR A 455 -17.73 11.36 8.35
CA THR A 455 -18.87 10.73 7.65
C THR A 455 -18.45 9.47 6.90
N SER A 456 -17.22 9.44 6.36
CA SER A 456 -16.69 8.25 5.68
C SER A 456 -16.42 7.12 6.68
N GLU A 457 -15.98 7.45 7.88
CA GLU A 457 -15.69 6.52 8.97
C GLU A 457 -16.96 5.93 9.61
N GLU A 458 -18.00 6.73 9.81
CA GLU A 458 -19.29 6.26 10.37
C GLU A 458 -19.93 5.17 9.49
N LYS A 459 -19.77 5.24 8.17
CA LYS A 459 -20.26 4.19 7.27
C LYS A 459 -19.55 2.85 7.45
N ILE A 460 -18.29 2.86 7.85
CA ILE A 460 -17.50 1.65 8.11
C ILE A 460 -17.94 1.01 9.43
N ALA A 461 -18.20 1.81 10.45
CA ALA A 461 -18.68 1.35 11.75
C ALA A 461 -20.09 0.72 11.67
N ASP A 462 -20.99 1.23 10.82
CA ASP A 462 -22.34 0.67 10.63
C ASP A 462 -22.33 -0.72 9.95
N ILE A 463 -21.31 -1.05 9.17
CA ILE A 463 -21.18 -2.36 8.53
C ILE A 463 -20.82 -3.44 9.56
N SER A 464 -20.14 -3.09 10.64
CA SER A 464 -19.74 -4.04 11.69
C SER A 464 -20.90 -4.41 12.63
N ASN A 465 -22.00 -3.65 12.63
CA ASN A 465 -23.15 -3.86 13.52
C ASN A 465 -24.33 -4.63 12.88
N ASN A 466 -24.24 -5.03 11.62
CA ASN A 466 -25.18 -5.88 10.89
C ASN A 466 -24.55 -7.23 10.54
#